data_f5b7ff22c57e13efab7df065a4360a30
#
_entry.id   f5b7ff22c57e13efab7df065a4360a30
#
_cell.length_a   1.000
_cell.length_b   1.000
_cell.length_c   1.000
_cell.angle_alpha   90.00
_cell.angle_beta   90.00
_cell.angle_gamma   90.00
#
_symmetry.space_group_name_H-M   'P 1'
#
loop_
_entity.id
_entity.type
_entity.pdbx_description
1 polymer ?
#
loop_
_entity_poly.entity_id
_entity_poly.type
_entity_poly.pdbx_seq_one_letter_code
_entity_poly.pdbx_strand_id
1 'polypeptide(L)'
;MWVDLSTSAVPTADRFEWFSEVVASELMPTALSTDDTAAFHAEVAALDLGALQVSKFCYSPLRSRRTPALIRRSDPEQYQLALVTSGSEWITQRGNGSALTAGDLVFWNSSHPWEAGVPEADGQVEAIVLQMPRAAMPLRADRLDRLLARRIPARTGMAAILARFLTSLHDEGPDCAPQDLARLAGVTTDLVAACLAEHLDTPGELPSEARTRALRARIDRFIEHNLGDPELTPRAIAARHAISLRSLYSLYEDPGADDDGGGIATVIRRLRLTRAHQDLAAPELRRHTVQSIAARRGFTSATAFSRAFREAYGVTPTQHRHEALANTPAQNVEPARTPRTPRPPAAP
;
A
#
# COMPACT_ATOMS: atom_id res chain seq x y z
N MET A 1 8.57 -30.52 -10.36
CA MET A 1 9.97 -30.10 -10.63
C MET A 1 10.21 -28.81 -9.88
N TRP A 2 11.42 -28.63 -9.29
CA TRP A 2 11.80 -27.36 -8.63
C TRP A 2 12.65 -26.52 -9.58
N VAL A 3 12.40 -25.23 -9.64
CA VAL A 3 13.17 -24.25 -10.43
C VAL A 3 13.52 -23.09 -9.52
N ASP A 4 14.75 -22.62 -9.59
CA ASP A 4 15.23 -21.44 -8.85
C ASP A 4 16.00 -20.54 -9.81
N LEU A 5 15.56 -19.31 -9.98
CA LEU A 5 16.03 -18.35 -10.95
C LEU A 5 16.29 -17.00 -10.26
N SER A 6 17.41 -16.35 -10.57
CA SER A 6 17.77 -15.05 -10.01
C SER A 6 18.35 -14.12 -11.08
N THR A 7 17.98 -12.85 -11.04
CA THR A 7 18.57 -11.80 -11.86
C THR A 7 20.04 -11.54 -11.56
N SER A 8 20.56 -12.05 -10.45
CA SER A 8 22.00 -11.95 -10.11
C SER A 8 22.92 -12.60 -11.15
N ALA A 9 22.40 -13.62 -11.86
CA ALA A 9 23.10 -14.31 -12.95
C ALA A 9 22.98 -13.59 -14.31
N VAL A 10 22.23 -12.50 -14.39
CA VAL A 10 21.90 -11.78 -15.63
C VAL A 10 22.59 -10.40 -15.63
N PRO A 11 23.17 -9.95 -16.77
CA PRO A 11 23.70 -8.59 -16.88
C PRO A 11 22.66 -7.54 -16.48
N THR A 12 23.08 -6.50 -15.79
CA THR A 12 22.16 -5.48 -15.22
C THR A 12 21.20 -4.89 -16.25
N ALA A 13 21.66 -4.64 -17.46
CA ALA A 13 20.84 -4.06 -18.53
C ALA A 13 19.69 -4.97 -18.99
N ASP A 14 19.83 -6.30 -18.81
CA ASP A 14 18.91 -7.29 -19.36
C ASP A 14 17.95 -7.87 -18.27
N ARG A 15 18.19 -7.53 -17.00
CA ARG A 15 17.48 -8.13 -15.84
C ARG A 15 15.97 -7.99 -15.91
N PHE A 16 15.48 -6.79 -16.24
CA PHE A 16 14.05 -6.52 -16.29
C PHE A 16 13.36 -7.23 -17.45
N GLU A 17 14.00 -7.25 -18.63
CA GLU A 17 13.49 -7.96 -19.81
C GLU A 17 13.45 -9.47 -19.54
N TRP A 18 14.55 -10.04 -19.03
CA TRP A 18 14.63 -11.43 -18.61
C TRP A 18 13.52 -11.79 -17.60
N PHE A 19 13.31 -10.96 -16.56
CA PHE A 19 12.24 -11.21 -15.58
C PHE A 19 10.85 -11.16 -16.23
N SER A 20 10.65 -10.26 -17.18
CA SER A 20 9.39 -10.17 -17.92
C SER A 20 9.11 -11.44 -18.73
N GLU A 21 10.14 -12.05 -19.31
CA GLU A 21 10.06 -13.34 -20.01
C GLU A 21 9.76 -14.49 -19.04
N VAL A 22 10.42 -14.51 -17.88
CA VAL A 22 10.16 -15.51 -16.82
C VAL A 22 8.71 -15.44 -16.35
N VAL A 23 8.20 -14.25 -16.05
CA VAL A 23 6.80 -14.08 -15.66
C VAL A 23 5.84 -14.52 -16.77
N ALA A 24 6.16 -14.23 -18.02
CA ALA A 24 5.32 -14.63 -19.15
C ALA A 24 5.28 -16.15 -19.37
N SER A 25 6.39 -16.86 -19.09
CA SER A 25 6.49 -18.32 -19.23
C SER A 25 5.96 -19.07 -18.02
N GLU A 26 6.33 -18.62 -16.80
CA GLU A 26 6.02 -19.35 -15.56
C GLU A 26 4.63 -19.04 -14.99
N LEU A 27 4.14 -17.81 -15.23
CA LEU A 27 2.80 -17.40 -14.78
C LEU A 27 1.85 -17.25 -15.97
N MET A 28 1.98 -16.14 -16.66
CA MET A 28 1.18 -15.80 -17.84
C MET A 28 1.69 -14.52 -18.51
N PRO A 29 1.44 -14.28 -19.78
CA PRO A 29 1.77 -13.02 -20.43
C PRO A 29 1.15 -11.83 -19.71
N THR A 30 1.98 -10.96 -19.16
CA THR A 30 1.61 -9.78 -18.38
C THR A 30 2.48 -8.60 -18.82
N ALA A 31 1.90 -7.42 -18.97
CA ALA A 31 2.67 -6.21 -19.25
C ALA A 31 3.29 -5.72 -17.95
N LEU A 32 4.62 -5.76 -17.88
CA LEU A 32 5.39 -5.25 -16.75
C LEU A 32 6.00 -3.88 -17.08
N SER A 33 6.16 -3.03 -16.08
CA SER A 33 6.92 -1.78 -16.16
C SER A 33 7.54 -1.44 -14.81
N THR A 34 8.73 -0.84 -14.82
CA THR A 34 9.42 -0.30 -13.65
C THR A 34 10.01 1.06 -14.01
N ASP A 35 10.17 1.92 -13.05
CA ASP A 35 10.79 3.24 -13.24
C ASP A 35 12.32 3.18 -13.13
N ASP A 36 12.88 2.10 -12.55
CA ASP A 36 14.33 1.86 -12.45
C ASP A 36 14.71 0.45 -12.92
N THR A 37 15.01 0.32 -14.20
CA THR A 37 15.53 -0.94 -14.78
C THR A 37 16.96 -1.25 -14.37
N ALA A 38 17.77 -0.23 -14.03
CA ALA A 38 19.16 -0.40 -13.68
C ALA A 38 19.36 -1.00 -12.28
N ALA A 39 18.50 -0.63 -11.32
CA ALA A 39 18.51 -1.19 -9.97
C ALA A 39 17.56 -2.39 -9.81
N PHE A 40 16.94 -2.86 -10.89
CA PHE A 40 15.97 -3.95 -10.82
C PHE A 40 16.62 -5.26 -10.40
N HIS A 41 15.99 -5.91 -9.41
CA HIS A 41 16.36 -7.22 -8.91
C HIS A 41 15.11 -8.09 -8.76
N ALA A 42 15.22 -9.39 -9.11
CA ALA A 42 14.16 -10.36 -8.88
C ALA A 42 14.72 -11.76 -8.69
N GLU A 43 14.02 -12.53 -7.88
CA GLU A 43 14.22 -13.95 -7.67
C GLU A 43 12.90 -14.69 -7.82
N VAL A 44 12.93 -15.85 -8.41
CA VAL A 44 11.76 -16.70 -8.65
C VAL A 44 12.12 -18.13 -8.33
N ALA A 45 11.36 -18.74 -7.44
CA ALA A 45 11.44 -20.17 -7.17
C ALA A 45 10.06 -20.80 -7.43
N ALA A 46 10.02 -21.91 -8.16
CA ALA A 46 8.76 -22.56 -8.54
C ALA A 46 8.77 -24.04 -8.23
N LEU A 47 7.69 -24.52 -7.64
CA LEU A 47 7.42 -25.93 -7.32
C LEU A 47 6.19 -26.41 -8.09
N ASP A 48 6.38 -27.36 -8.96
CA ASP A 48 5.31 -28.01 -9.72
C ASP A 48 4.73 -29.18 -8.91
N LEU A 49 3.41 -29.11 -8.65
CA LEU A 49 2.62 -30.15 -7.98
C LEU A 49 1.77 -30.97 -8.98
N GLY A 50 2.03 -30.84 -10.26
CA GLY A 50 1.27 -31.47 -11.34
C GLY A 50 0.07 -30.61 -11.79
N ALA A 51 -1.05 -30.66 -11.09
CA ALA A 51 -2.22 -29.84 -11.40
C ALA A 51 -2.11 -28.38 -10.93
N LEU A 52 -1.25 -28.11 -9.97
CA LEU A 52 -1.02 -26.80 -9.37
C LEU A 52 0.46 -26.43 -9.45
N GLN A 53 0.73 -25.13 -9.43
CA GLN A 53 2.08 -24.61 -9.28
C GLN A 53 2.14 -23.63 -8.12
N VAL A 54 3.19 -23.72 -7.31
CA VAL A 54 3.51 -22.78 -6.24
C VAL A 54 4.79 -22.08 -6.60
N SER A 55 4.75 -20.76 -6.69
CA SER A 55 5.94 -19.97 -7.03
C SER A 55 6.17 -18.90 -5.96
N LYS A 56 7.38 -18.75 -5.47
CA LYS A 56 7.80 -17.62 -4.65
C LYS A 56 8.48 -16.60 -5.54
N PHE A 57 8.08 -15.37 -5.39
CA PHE A 57 8.67 -14.21 -6.06
C PHE A 57 9.22 -13.26 -5.02
N CYS A 58 10.43 -12.74 -5.27
CA CYS A 58 11.00 -11.58 -4.63
C CYS A 58 11.38 -10.60 -5.73
N TYR A 59 10.88 -9.36 -5.71
CA TYR A 59 11.19 -8.40 -6.77
C TYR A 59 11.13 -6.95 -6.31
N SER A 60 11.90 -6.12 -7.02
CA SER A 60 11.94 -4.67 -6.87
C SER A 60 10.61 -4.01 -7.32
N PRO A 61 10.35 -2.73 -6.97
CA PRO A 61 9.15 -2.03 -7.38
C PRO A 61 8.86 -2.13 -8.87
N LEU A 62 7.65 -2.57 -9.20
CA LEU A 62 7.15 -2.66 -10.56
C LEU A 62 5.63 -2.52 -10.61
N ARG A 63 5.11 -2.29 -11.79
CA ARG A 63 3.68 -2.41 -12.11
C ARG A 63 3.47 -3.55 -13.08
N SER A 64 2.43 -4.34 -12.82
CA SER A 64 2.01 -5.44 -13.68
C SER A 64 0.56 -5.25 -14.10
N ARG A 65 0.28 -5.51 -15.39
CA ARG A 65 -1.05 -5.32 -15.95
C ARG A 65 -1.42 -6.44 -16.91
N ARG A 66 -2.53 -7.08 -16.63
CA ARG A 66 -3.17 -8.05 -17.51
C ARG A 66 -4.26 -7.35 -18.33
N THR A 67 -4.02 -7.14 -19.61
CA THR A 67 -4.96 -6.43 -20.49
C THR A 67 -5.90 -7.38 -21.21
N PRO A 68 -7.08 -6.91 -21.71
CA PRO A 68 -7.93 -7.73 -22.56
C PRO A 68 -7.23 -8.28 -23.82
N ALA A 69 -6.25 -7.56 -24.36
CA ALA A 69 -5.47 -8.00 -25.53
C ALA A 69 -4.56 -9.19 -25.17
N LEU A 70 -3.92 -9.16 -24.00
CA LEU A 70 -3.09 -10.27 -23.51
C LEU A 70 -3.92 -11.50 -23.17
N ILE A 71 -5.12 -11.33 -22.60
CA ILE A 71 -6.05 -12.42 -22.32
C ILE A 71 -6.47 -13.11 -23.64
N ARG A 72 -6.88 -12.34 -24.66
CA ARG A 72 -7.22 -12.92 -25.97
C ARG A 72 -6.06 -13.67 -26.65
N ARG A 73 -4.83 -13.23 -26.39
CA ARG A 73 -3.63 -13.88 -26.95
C ARG A 73 -3.32 -15.20 -26.24
N SER A 74 -3.47 -15.25 -24.93
CA SER A 74 -3.18 -16.43 -24.11
C SER A 74 -3.93 -16.32 -22.80
N ASP A 75 -4.88 -17.20 -22.55
CA ASP A 75 -5.59 -17.32 -21.26
C ASP A 75 -5.39 -18.73 -20.70
N PRO A 76 -4.62 -18.87 -19.61
CA PRO A 76 -4.43 -20.16 -18.96
C PRO A 76 -5.64 -20.65 -18.19
N GLU A 77 -6.73 -19.86 -18.12
CA GLU A 77 -7.96 -20.16 -17.37
C GLU A 77 -7.70 -20.56 -15.90
N GLN A 78 -6.89 -19.78 -15.21
CA GLN A 78 -6.47 -20.06 -13.86
C GLN A 78 -7.04 -19.06 -12.85
N TYR A 79 -7.27 -19.56 -11.64
CA TYR A 79 -7.27 -18.74 -10.44
C TYR A 79 -5.85 -18.66 -9.88
N GLN A 80 -5.54 -17.54 -9.27
CA GLN A 80 -4.31 -17.33 -8.54
C GLN A 80 -4.60 -16.82 -7.14
N LEU A 81 -3.79 -17.27 -6.18
CA LEU A 81 -3.84 -16.83 -4.79
C LEU A 81 -2.42 -16.47 -4.36
N ALA A 82 -2.21 -15.22 -3.94
CA ALA A 82 -0.93 -14.81 -3.39
C ALA A 82 -1.01 -14.65 -1.87
N LEU A 83 0.06 -15.06 -1.21
CA LEU A 83 0.40 -14.74 0.17
C LEU A 83 1.58 -13.76 0.14
N VAL A 84 1.39 -12.54 0.59
CA VAL A 84 2.50 -11.60 0.81
C VAL A 84 3.25 -12.02 2.06
N THR A 85 4.55 -12.34 1.93
CA THR A 85 5.40 -12.76 3.05
C THR A 85 6.26 -11.64 3.58
N SER A 86 6.63 -10.67 2.72
CA SER A 86 7.40 -9.47 3.09
C SER A 86 7.05 -8.29 2.20
N GLY A 87 7.22 -7.08 2.69
CA GLY A 87 6.90 -5.86 1.94
C GLY A 87 5.41 -5.57 1.80
N SER A 88 5.06 -4.83 0.77
CA SER A 88 3.66 -4.51 0.45
C SER A 88 3.42 -4.45 -1.06
N GLU A 89 2.20 -4.76 -1.48
CA GLU A 89 1.76 -4.64 -2.85
C GLU A 89 0.29 -4.21 -2.91
N TRP A 90 -0.18 -3.85 -4.10
CA TRP A 90 -1.58 -3.57 -4.35
C TRP A 90 -2.05 -4.33 -5.60
N ILE A 91 -3.32 -4.66 -5.61
CA ILE A 91 -3.97 -5.29 -6.77
C ILE A 91 -5.37 -4.73 -6.97
N THR A 92 -5.80 -4.63 -8.23
CA THR A 92 -7.16 -4.26 -8.61
C THR A 92 -7.70 -5.22 -9.66
N GLN A 93 -8.95 -5.67 -9.50
CA GLN A 93 -9.67 -6.48 -10.48
C GLN A 93 -11.18 -6.28 -10.33
N ARG A 94 -11.91 -6.13 -11.44
CA ARG A 94 -13.38 -6.04 -11.48
C ARG A 94 -13.98 -5.00 -10.51
N GLY A 95 -13.33 -3.85 -10.38
CA GLY A 95 -13.78 -2.77 -9.50
C GLY A 95 -13.44 -2.96 -8.01
N ASN A 96 -12.89 -4.12 -7.63
CA ASN A 96 -12.29 -4.30 -6.30
C ASN A 96 -10.83 -3.87 -6.33
N GLY A 97 -10.31 -3.48 -5.18
CA GLY A 97 -8.89 -3.16 -5.01
C GLY A 97 -8.45 -3.25 -3.57
N SER A 98 -7.25 -3.75 -3.35
CA SER A 98 -6.68 -3.90 -2.02
C SER A 98 -5.21 -3.53 -2.00
N ALA A 99 -4.79 -2.87 -0.91
CA ALA A 99 -3.40 -2.81 -0.51
C ALA A 99 -3.13 -3.97 0.45
N LEU A 100 -2.05 -4.67 0.23
CA LEU A 100 -1.65 -5.90 0.90
C LEU A 100 -0.34 -5.67 1.62
N THR A 101 -0.16 -6.34 2.75
CA THR A 101 1.07 -6.33 3.54
C THR A 101 1.40 -7.76 3.96
N ALA A 102 2.57 -7.97 4.52
CA ALA A 102 2.97 -9.28 5.03
C ALA A 102 1.88 -9.94 5.91
N GLY A 103 1.54 -11.18 5.60
CA GLY A 103 0.47 -11.95 6.23
C GLY A 103 -0.91 -11.71 5.61
N ASP A 104 -1.02 -11.09 4.44
CA ASP A 104 -2.27 -10.97 3.70
C ASP A 104 -2.30 -11.93 2.51
N LEU A 105 -3.47 -12.53 2.28
CA LEU A 105 -3.78 -13.28 1.08
C LEU A 105 -4.62 -12.43 0.13
N VAL A 106 -4.49 -12.69 -1.16
CA VAL A 106 -5.34 -12.13 -2.20
C VAL A 106 -5.60 -13.16 -3.30
N PHE A 107 -6.81 -13.12 -3.85
CA PHE A 107 -7.28 -14.05 -4.88
C PHE A 107 -7.68 -13.29 -6.14
N TRP A 108 -7.28 -13.79 -7.33
CA TRP A 108 -7.67 -13.19 -8.61
C TRP A 108 -7.80 -14.23 -9.73
N ASN A 109 -8.32 -13.79 -10.87
CA ASN A 109 -8.64 -14.63 -12.02
C ASN A 109 -7.86 -14.17 -13.26
N SER A 110 -7.09 -15.07 -13.88
CA SER A 110 -6.30 -14.80 -15.09
C SER A 110 -7.13 -14.39 -16.30
N SER A 111 -8.40 -14.83 -16.36
CA SER A 111 -9.31 -14.57 -17.48
C SER A 111 -9.98 -13.19 -17.43
N HIS A 112 -9.67 -12.37 -16.44
CA HIS A 112 -10.17 -11.00 -16.32
C HIS A 112 -9.01 -10.00 -16.24
N PRO A 113 -9.17 -8.80 -16.81
CA PRO A 113 -8.17 -7.74 -16.67
C PRO A 113 -7.90 -7.41 -15.20
N TRP A 114 -6.62 -7.17 -14.86
CA TRP A 114 -6.21 -6.75 -13.54
C TRP A 114 -4.95 -5.87 -13.60
N GLU A 115 -4.72 -5.11 -12.57
CA GLU A 115 -3.49 -4.36 -12.34
C GLU A 115 -2.99 -4.60 -10.93
N ALA A 116 -1.67 -4.73 -10.78
CA ALA A 116 -1.01 -4.87 -9.50
C ALA A 116 0.33 -4.13 -9.51
N GLY A 117 0.90 -3.89 -8.34
CA GLY A 117 2.21 -3.26 -8.28
C GLY A 117 2.72 -3.12 -6.86
N VAL A 118 4.04 -2.90 -6.78
CA VAL A 118 4.76 -2.60 -5.55
C VAL A 118 5.02 -1.09 -5.52
N PRO A 119 4.67 -0.39 -4.43
CA PRO A 119 5.01 1.02 -4.26
C PRO A 119 6.52 1.21 -4.19
N GLU A 120 7.07 2.25 -4.84
CA GLU A 120 8.50 2.55 -4.82
C GLU A 120 9.05 2.77 -3.40
N ALA A 121 8.25 3.34 -2.52
CA ALA A 121 8.64 3.62 -1.13
C ALA A 121 8.83 2.38 -0.26
N ASP A 122 8.31 1.22 -0.68
CA ASP A 122 8.26 0.01 0.15
C ASP A 122 9.39 -1.00 -0.16
N GLY A 123 10.25 -0.68 -1.14
CA GLY A 123 11.38 -1.52 -1.54
C GLY A 123 10.92 -2.81 -2.21
N GLN A 124 11.53 -3.93 -1.85
CA GLN A 124 11.21 -5.25 -2.40
C GLN A 124 9.95 -5.84 -1.74
N VAL A 125 9.21 -6.63 -2.51
CA VAL A 125 8.13 -7.47 -2.02
C VAL A 125 8.50 -8.94 -2.19
N GLU A 126 8.08 -9.76 -1.22
CA GLU A 126 8.09 -11.22 -1.36
C GLU A 126 6.67 -11.74 -1.29
N ALA A 127 6.31 -12.63 -2.20
CA ALA A 127 5.01 -13.28 -2.22
C ALA A 127 5.11 -14.73 -2.70
N ILE A 128 4.31 -15.61 -2.10
CA ILE A 128 4.07 -16.98 -2.59
C ILE A 128 2.78 -16.96 -3.40
N VAL A 129 2.87 -17.30 -4.68
CA VAL A 129 1.75 -17.35 -5.62
C VAL A 129 1.41 -18.80 -5.94
N LEU A 130 0.20 -19.19 -5.60
CA LEU A 130 -0.39 -20.46 -6.01
C LEU A 130 -1.21 -20.25 -7.29
N GLN A 131 -0.94 -21.05 -8.31
CA GLN A 131 -1.67 -21.10 -9.57
C GLN A 131 -2.50 -22.39 -9.63
N MET A 132 -3.77 -22.28 -9.96
CA MET A 132 -4.68 -23.41 -10.04
C MET A 132 -5.65 -23.28 -11.20
N PRO A 133 -5.90 -24.37 -11.97
CA PRO A 133 -6.93 -24.36 -13.01
C PRO A 133 -8.28 -24.00 -12.41
N ARG A 134 -9.05 -23.15 -13.10
CA ARG A 134 -10.41 -22.80 -12.67
C ARG A 134 -11.31 -24.02 -12.48
N ALA A 135 -11.12 -25.03 -13.34
CA ALA A 135 -11.85 -26.28 -13.28
C ALA A 135 -11.57 -27.13 -12.03
N ALA A 136 -10.40 -26.94 -11.38
CA ALA A 136 -10.05 -27.64 -10.14
C ALA A 136 -10.75 -27.07 -8.89
N MET A 137 -11.28 -25.84 -8.98
CA MET A 137 -11.92 -25.18 -7.83
C MET A 137 -13.36 -25.67 -7.64
N PRO A 138 -13.71 -26.29 -6.49
CA PRO A 138 -15.04 -26.87 -6.25
C PRO A 138 -16.10 -25.81 -5.89
N LEU A 139 -15.77 -24.53 -5.96
CA LEU A 139 -16.67 -23.41 -5.65
C LEU A 139 -17.21 -22.76 -6.94
N ARG A 140 -18.42 -22.25 -6.87
CA ARG A 140 -19.06 -21.58 -8.01
C ARG A 140 -18.34 -20.29 -8.38
N ALA A 141 -18.09 -20.09 -9.68
CA ALA A 141 -17.36 -18.94 -10.21
C ALA A 141 -18.02 -17.58 -9.87
N ASP A 142 -19.36 -17.51 -9.93
CA ASP A 142 -20.10 -16.29 -9.59
C ASP A 142 -19.94 -15.87 -8.12
N ARG A 143 -19.75 -16.83 -7.22
CA ARG A 143 -19.42 -16.56 -5.81
C ARG A 143 -17.98 -16.11 -5.66
N LEU A 144 -17.04 -16.81 -6.31
CA LEU A 144 -15.61 -16.49 -6.26
C LEU A 144 -15.32 -15.09 -6.83
N ASP A 145 -16.05 -14.64 -7.83
CA ASP A 145 -15.93 -13.30 -8.42
C ASP A 145 -16.09 -12.17 -7.38
N ARG A 146 -16.79 -12.42 -6.27
CA ARG A 146 -16.95 -11.46 -5.16
C ARG A 146 -15.68 -11.28 -4.34
N LEU A 147 -14.77 -12.26 -4.35
CA LEU A 147 -13.52 -12.25 -3.60
C LEU A 147 -12.33 -11.72 -4.42
N LEU A 148 -12.49 -11.54 -5.73
CA LEU A 148 -11.40 -11.10 -6.61
C LEU A 148 -10.81 -9.77 -6.15
N ALA A 149 -9.48 -9.71 -6.04
CA ALA A 149 -8.69 -8.58 -5.55
C ALA A 149 -9.13 -8.03 -4.17
N ARG A 150 -9.75 -8.86 -3.34
CA ARG A 150 -10.04 -8.52 -1.94
C ARG A 150 -8.96 -9.07 -1.02
N ARG A 151 -8.55 -8.25 -0.08
CA ARG A 151 -7.62 -8.63 0.98
C ARG A 151 -8.26 -9.63 1.93
N ILE A 152 -7.56 -10.72 2.19
CA ILE A 152 -7.90 -11.76 3.15
C ILE A 152 -6.79 -11.79 4.22
N PRO A 153 -7.00 -11.21 5.42
CA PRO A 153 -5.98 -11.25 6.47
C PRO A 153 -5.74 -12.68 6.97
N ALA A 154 -4.51 -13.20 6.80
CA ALA A 154 -4.18 -14.58 7.19
C ALA A 154 -3.61 -14.69 8.61
N ARG A 155 -4.22 -13.97 9.57
CA ARG A 155 -3.76 -13.96 10.97
C ARG A 155 -4.45 -15.02 11.83
N THR A 156 -5.65 -15.42 11.48
CA THR A 156 -6.50 -16.36 12.24
C THR A 156 -7.31 -17.25 11.28
N GLY A 157 -7.93 -18.30 11.78
CA GLY A 157 -8.85 -19.18 11.05
C GLY A 157 -8.19 -19.96 9.91
N MET A 158 -8.98 -20.33 8.91
CA MET A 158 -8.53 -21.09 7.74
C MET A 158 -7.46 -20.35 6.94
N ALA A 159 -7.55 -19.02 6.84
CA ALA A 159 -6.55 -18.22 6.14
C ALA A 159 -5.16 -18.33 6.78
N ALA A 160 -5.06 -18.35 8.12
CA ALA A 160 -3.77 -18.54 8.82
C ALA A 160 -3.21 -19.95 8.63
N ILE A 161 -4.07 -20.97 8.60
CA ILE A 161 -3.68 -22.36 8.34
C ILE A 161 -3.14 -22.46 6.91
N LEU A 162 -3.87 -21.93 5.93
CA LEU A 162 -3.47 -21.92 4.53
C LEU A 162 -2.13 -21.18 4.32
N ALA A 163 -1.94 -20.01 4.92
CA ALA A 163 -0.70 -19.25 4.81
C ALA A 163 0.51 -20.04 5.33
N ARG A 164 0.41 -20.65 6.51
CA ARG A 164 1.48 -21.49 7.05
C ARG A 164 1.73 -22.73 6.19
N PHE A 165 0.67 -23.35 5.68
CA PHE A 165 0.79 -24.48 4.79
C PHE A 165 1.51 -24.11 3.47
N LEU A 166 1.17 -22.98 2.85
CA LEU A 166 1.85 -22.51 1.63
C LEU A 166 3.33 -22.20 1.88
N THR A 167 3.67 -21.60 3.02
CA THR A 167 5.06 -21.36 3.41
C THR A 167 5.80 -22.70 3.58
N SER A 168 5.26 -23.63 4.37
CA SER A 168 5.86 -24.96 4.56
C SER A 168 5.96 -25.73 3.25
N LEU A 169 4.97 -25.62 2.38
CA LEU A 169 4.98 -26.29 1.07
C LEU A 169 6.08 -25.73 0.16
N HIS A 170 6.33 -24.43 0.22
CA HIS A 170 7.44 -23.81 -0.51
C HIS A 170 8.79 -24.26 0.05
N ASP A 171 8.95 -24.25 1.37
CA ASP A 171 10.23 -24.51 2.04
C ASP A 171 10.62 -25.99 2.00
N GLU A 172 9.67 -26.90 2.22
CA GLU A 172 9.91 -28.34 2.38
C GLU A 172 9.54 -29.16 1.13
N GLY A 173 8.76 -28.57 0.22
CA GLY A 173 8.26 -29.24 -0.99
C GLY A 173 9.36 -29.73 -1.93
N PRO A 174 10.48 -29.00 -2.13
CA PRO A 174 11.59 -29.45 -2.96
C PRO A 174 12.17 -30.82 -2.55
N ASP A 175 12.11 -31.17 -1.27
CA ASP A 175 12.60 -32.43 -0.71
C ASP A 175 11.55 -33.56 -0.75
N CYS A 176 10.31 -33.27 -1.16
CA CYS A 176 9.25 -34.27 -1.26
C CYS A 176 9.39 -35.15 -2.50
N ALA A 177 8.99 -36.42 -2.39
CA ALA A 177 8.91 -37.29 -3.54
C ALA A 177 7.79 -36.84 -4.51
N PRO A 178 7.94 -37.02 -5.84
CA PRO A 178 6.94 -36.57 -6.84
C PRO A 178 5.50 -37.07 -6.58
N GLN A 179 5.37 -38.29 -6.07
CA GLN A 179 4.08 -38.88 -5.71
C GLN A 179 3.40 -38.18 -4.53
N ASP A 180 4.18 -37.62 -3.61
CA ASP A 180 3.69 -36.89 -2.45
C ASP A 180 3.31 -35.45 -2.84
N LEU A 181 4.04 -34.84 -3.78
CA LEU A 181 3.66 -33.56 -4.36
C LEU A 181 2.28 -33.63 -5.05
N ALA A 182 1.99 -34.69 -5.79
CA ALA A 182 0.69 -34.91 -6.40
C ALA A 182 -0.45 -35.03 -5.36
N ARG A 183 -0.18 -35.65 -4.19
CA ARG A 183 -1.14 -35.72 -3.08
C ARG A 183 -1.34 -34.35 -2.41
N LEU A 184 -0.26 -33.59 -2.24
CA LEU A 184 -0.28 -32.24 -1.68
C LEU A 184 -1.08 -31.27 -2.57
N ALA A 185 -1.14 -31.49 -3.90
CA ALA A 185 -1.99 -30.70 -4.79
C ALA A 185 -3.48 -30.77 -4.39
N GLY A 186 -3.99 -31.97 -4.08
CA GLY A 186 -5.36 -32.14 -3.59
C GLY A 186 -5.60 -31.43 -2.26
N VAL A 187 -4.71 -31.63 -1.27
CA VAL A 187 -4.77 -30.97 0.04
C VAL A 187 -4.74 -29.44 -0.12
N THR A 188 -3.90 -28.92 -1.00
CA THR A 188 -3.81 -27.49 -1.30
C THR A 188 -5.15 -26.94 -1.83
N THR A 189 -5.73 -27.64 -2.80
CA THR A 189 -7.05 -27.26 -3.37
C THR A 189 -8.14 -27.22 -2.30
N ASP A 190 -8.19 -28.23 -1.43
CA ASP A 190 -9.20 -28.32 -0.35
C ASP A 190 -9.02 -27.20 0.69
N LEU A 191 -7.78 -26.88 1.08
CA LEU A 191 -7.49 -25.78 2.00
C LEU A 191 -7.86 -24.42 1.41
N VAL A 192 -7.54 -24.20 0.12
CA VAL A 192 -7.92 -22.97 -0.58
C VAL A 192 -9.44 -22.86 -0.64
N ALA A 193 -10.13 -23.94 -1.06
CA ALA A 193 -11.59 -23.95 -1.15
C ALA A 193 -12.23 -23.66 0.21
N ALA A 194 -11.75 -24.26 1.30
CA ALA A 194 -12.25 -24.03 2.65
C ALA A 194 -12.00 -22.58 3.10
N CYS A 195 -10.80 -22.02 2.83
CA CYS A 195 -10.48 -20.63 3.15
C CYS A 195 -11.41 -19.66 2.40
N LEU A 196 -11.60 -19.86 1.09
CA LEU A 196 -12.45 -18.99 0.28
C LEU A 196 -13.94 -19.15 0.67
N ALA A 197 -14.40 -20.36 0.99
CA ALA A 197 -15.77 -20.61 1.44
C ALA A 197 -16.07 -19.86 2.74
N GLU A 198 -15.17 -19.87 3.73
CA GLU A 198 -15.31 -19.10 4.98
C GLU A 198 -15.54 -17.61 4.69
N HIS A 199 -14.84 -17.04 3.70
CA HIS A 199 -14.98 -15.64 3.32
C HIS A 199 -16.22 -15.34 2.45
N LEU A 200 -16.79 -16.35 1.82
CA LEU A 200 -18.05 -16.25 1.08
C LEU A 200 -19.28 -16.39 1.98
N ASP A 201 -19.20 -17.21 3.02
CA ASP A 201 -20.29 -17.50 3.94
C ASP A 201 -20.31 -16.53 5.14
N THR A 202 -19.22 -15.80 5.37
CA THR A 202 -19.24 -14.72 6.35
C THR A 202 -20.26 -13.68 5.88
N PRO A 203 -21.33 -13.39 6.63
CA PRO A 203 -22.25 -12.27 6.37
C PRO A 203 -21.55 -10.95 6.70
N GLY A 204 -20.40 -10.75 6.17
CA GLY A 204 -19.48 -9.66 6.39
C GLY A 204 -19.21 -8.94 5.08
N GLU A 205 -20.22 -8.63 4.32
CA GLU A 205 -20.22 -7.30 3.78
C GLU A 205 -20.27 -6.39 5.01
N LEU A 206 -19.13 -5.84 5.41
CA LEU A 206 -19.15 -4.59 6.16
C LEU A 206 -20.20 -3.74 5.45
N PRO A 207 -21.24 -3.21 6.15
CA PRO A 207 -22.25 -2.37 5.54
C PRO A 207 -21.52 -1.38 4.62
N SER A 208 -22.12 -1.02 3.50
CA SER A 208 -21.48 -0.07 2.55
C SER A 208 -20.87 1.12 3.27
N GLU A 209 -21.51 1.57 4.34
CA GLU A 209 -21.04 2.59 5.29
C GLU A 209 -19.74 2.24 6.02
N ALA A 210 -19.50 1.00 6.41
CA ALA A 210 -18.26 0.63 7.09
C ALA A 210 -17.09 0.54 6.10
N ARG A 211 -17.31 0.11 4.86
CA ARG A 211 -16.32 0.18 3.77
C ARG A 211 -16.00 1.62 3.41
N THR A 212 -17.02 2.46 3.32
CA THR A 212 -16.91 3.90 3.06
C THR A 212 -16.12 4.60 4.17
N ARG A 213 -16.41 4.29 5.45
CA ARG A 213 -15.67 4.81 6.60
C ARG A 213 -14.20 4.35 6.61
N ALA A 214 -13.92 3.09 6.32
CA ALA A 214 -12.56 2.57 6.26
C ALA A 214 -11.75 3.20 5.11
N LEU A 215 -12.34 3.37 3.94
CA LEU A 215 -11.74 4.07 2.81
C LEU A 215 -11.46 5.54 3.16
N ARG A 216 -12.43 6.25 3.73
CA ARG A 216 -12.28 7.63 4.17
C ARG A 216 -11.13 7.77 5.19
N ALA A 217 -11.08 6.92 6.22
CA ALA A 217 -10.00 6.94 7.21
C ALA A 217 -8.61 6.68 6.60
N ARG A 218 -8.51 5.83 5.57
CA ARG A 218 -7.27 5.60 4.82
C ARG A 218 -6.86 6.82 4.02
N ILE A 219 -7.81 7.48 3.37
CA ILE A 219 -7.56 8.71 2.61
C ILE A 219 -7.17 9.85 3.55
N ASP A 220 -7.86 10.02 4.68
CA ASP A 220 -7.55 11.06 5.68
C ASP A 220 -6.11 10.91 6.20
N ARG A 221 -5.69 9.68 6.52
CA ARG A 221 -4.31 9.39 6.93
C ARG A 221 -3.30 9.72 5.82
N PHE A 222 -3.61 9.38 4.58
CA PHE A 222 -2.76 9.73 3.44
C PHE A 222 -2.64 11.24 3.27
N ILE A 223 -3.75 12.00 3.37
CA ILE A 223 -3.74 13.46 3.32
C ILE A 223 -2.86 14.04 4.43
N GLU A 224 -3.02 13.58 5.67
CA GLU A 224 -2.23 14.07 6.81
C GLU A 224 -0.72 13.88 6.63
N HIS A 225 -0.30 12.74 6.11
CA HIS A 225 1.12 12.45 5.85
C HIS A 225 1.71 13.29 4.71
N ASN A 226 0.88 13.66 3.73
CA ASN A 226 1.34 14.34 2.51
C ASN A 226 0.91 15.81 2.43
N LEU A 227 0.47 16.44 3.54
CA LEU A 227 -0.02 17.83 3.55
C LEU A 227 0.99 18.85 3.01
N GLY A 228 2.28 18.60 3.19
CA GLY A 228 3.36 19.45 2.71
C GLY A 228 3.64 19.36 1.21
N ASP A 229 3.12 18.35 0.54
CA ASP A 229 3.32 18.15 -0.89
C ASP A 229 2.40 19.10 -1.70
N PRO A 230 2.95 20.02 -2.52
CA PRO A 230 2.14 20.88 -3.39
C PRO A 230 1.29 20.11 -4.40
N GLU A 231 1.76 18.93 -4.83
CA GLU A 231 1.08 18.07 -5.81
C GLU A 231 -0.05 17.22 -5.18
N LEU A 232 -0.27 17.31 -3.87
CA LEU A 232 -1.41 16.66 -3.22
C LEU A 232 -2.72 17.30 -3.69
N THR A 233 -3.26 16.74 -4.76
CA THR A 233 -4.52 17.14 -5.40
C THR A 233 -5.58 16.06 -5.27
N PRO A 234 -6.87 16.39 -5.39
CA PRO A 234 -7.94 15.37 -5.42
C PRO A 234 -7.73 14.30 -6.48
N ARG A 235 -7.14 14.68 -7.64
CA ARG A 235 -6.83 13.75 -8.72
C ARG A 235 -5.72 12.77 -8.32
N ALA A 236 -4.66 13.26 -7.69
CA ALA A 236 -3.56 12.42 -7.19
C ALA A 236 -4.06 11.44 -6.11
N ILE A 237 -4.92 11.91 -5.19
CA ILE A 237 -5.54 11.08 -4.14
C ILE A 237 -6.43 9.99 -4.77
N ALA A 238 -7.29 10.35 -5.72
CA ALA A 238 -8.16 9.40 -6.40
C ALA A 238 -7.36 8.31 -7.13
N ALA A 239 -6.31 8.72 -7.86
CA ALA A 239 -5.39 7.79 -8.53
C ALA A 239 -4.68 6.86 -7.54
N ARG A 240 -4.14 7.42 -6.45
CA ARG A 240 -3.43 6.63 -5.40
C ARG A 240 -4.31 5.59 -4.71
N HIS A 241 -5.60 5.87 -4.57
CA HIS A 241 -6.56 4.98 -3.90
C HIS A 241 -7.43 4.16 -4.89
N ALA A 242 -7.10 4.21 -6.20
CA ALA A 242 -7.80 3.48 -7.26
C ALA A 242 -9.33 3.71 -7.26
N ILE A 243 -9.75 4.97 -7.01
CA ILE A 243 -11.16 5.37 -7.06
C ILE A 243 -11.38 6.48 -8.09
N SER A 244 -12.62 6.63 -8.55
CA SER A 244 -12.97 7.75 -9.41
C SER A 244 -12.96 9.08 -8.63
N LEU A 245 -12.70 10.21 -9.32
CA LEU A 245 -12.86 11.55 -8.71
C LEU A 245 -14.26 11.75 -8.16
N ARG A 246 -15.28 11.26 -8.85
CA ARG A 246 -16.68 11.34 -8.39
C ARG A 246 -16.87 10.61 -7.07
N SER A 247 -16.35 9.39 -6.95
CA SER A 247 -16.39 8.61 -5.70
C SER A 247 -15.65 9.33 -4.57
N LEU A 248 -14.49 9.94 -4.89
CA LEU A 248 -13.72 10.71 -3.92
C LEU A 248 -14.52 11.95 -3.42
N TYR A 249 -15.14 12.71 -4.29
CA TYR A 249 -15.96 13.84 -3.89
C TYR A 249 -17.16 13.39 -3.06
N SER A 250 -17.87 12.34 -3.47
CA SER A 250 -19.01 11.79 -2.72
C SER A 250 -18.64 11.31 -1.30
N LEU A 251 -17.39 10.87 -1.07
CA LEU A 251 -16.89 10.51 0.26
C LEU A 251 -16.75 11.73 1.21
N TYR A 252 -16.64 12.94 0.65
CA TYR A 252 -16.41 14.19 1.38
C TYR A 252 -17.56 15.21 1.21
N GLU A 253 -18.62 14.82 0.51
CA GLU A 253 -19.88 15.56 0.51
C GLU A 253 -20.53 15.40 1.89
N ASP A 254 -20.78 16.52 2.56
CA ASP A 254 -21.54 16.55 3.81
C ASP A 254 -23.00 16.88 3.45
N PRO A 255 -23.96 15.96 3.69
CA PRO A 255 -25.38 16.20 3.33
C PRO A 255 -26.03 17.39 4.02
N GLY A 256 -25.36 17.99 5.01
CA GLY A 256 -25.84 19.11 5.80
C GLY A 256 -25.02 20.38 5.67
N ALA A 257 -24.00 20.44 4.81
CA ALA A 257 -23.24 21.67 4.60
C ALA A 257 -23.94 22.54 3.54
N ASP A 258 -24.28 23.78 3.92
CA ASP A 258 -24.67 24.82 2.99
C ASP A 258 -23.65 24.98 1.85
N ASP A 259 -24.10 25.45 0.70
CA ASP A 259 -23.55 25.54 -0.66
C ASP A 259 -22.07 26.07 -0.80
N ASP A 260 -21.35 26.23 0.28
CA ASP A 260 -19.98 26.80 0.35
C ASP A 260 -18.86 25.75 0.25
N GLY A 261 -19.08 24.70 -0.54
CA GLY A 261 -18.01 23.91 -1.14
C GLY A 261 -17.22 22.98 -0.21
N GLY A 262 -17.91 22.14 0.57
CA GLY A 262 -17.30 21.18 1.52
C GLY A 262 -16.53 19.99 0.92
N GLY A 263 -16.03 20.06 -0.30
CA GLY A 263 -15.32 18.95 -0.94
C GLY A 263 -13.89 18.74 -0.40
N ILE A 264 -13.28 17.62 -0.78
CA ILE A 264 -11.93 17.18 -0.33
C ILE A 264 -10.85 18.28 -0.50
N ALA A 265 -10.93 19.12 -1.54
CA ALA A 265 -9.99 20.23 -1.73
C ALA A 265 -10.07 21.27 -0.58
N THR A 266 -11.27 21.55 -0.10
CA THR A 266 -11.51 22.41 1.07
C THR A 266 -10.97 21.76 2.34
N VAL A 267 -11.14 20.45 2.51
CA VAL A 267 -10.56 19.69 3.63
C VAL A 267 -9.04 19.80 3.65
N ILE A 268 -8.36 19.57 2.51
CA ILE A 268 -6.89 19.70 2.39
C ILE A 268 -6.46 21.13 2.73
N ARG A 269 -7.13 22.15 2.15
CA ARG A 269 -6.82 23.56 2.40
C ARG A 269 -6.95 23.90 3.90
N ARG A 270 -8.03 23.46 4.54
CA ARG A 270 -8.27 23.66 5.98
C ARG A 270 -7.19 23.01 6.83
N LEU A 271 -6.82 21.75 6.56
CA LEU A 271 -5.76 21.04 7.28
C LEU A 271 -4.41 21.74 7.13
N ARG A 272 -4.05 22.17 5.92
CA ARG A 272 -2.83 22.96 5.65
C ARG A 272 -2.83 24.27 6.46
N LEU A 273 -3.94 24.99 6.51
CA LEU A 273 -4.06 26.22 7.29
C LEU A 273 -3.95 25.95 8.78
N THR A 274 -4.60 24.91 9.31
CA THR A 274 -4.51 24.53 10.73
C THR A 274 -3.07 24.22 11.14
N ARG A 275 -2.34 23.45 10.31
CA ARG A 275 -0.92 23.15 10.59
C ARG A 275 -0.05 24.39 10.48
N ALA A 276 -0.29 25.25 9.49
CA ALA A 276 0.44 26.52 9.37
C ALA A 276 0.17 27.47 10.55
N HIS A 277 -1.06 27.52 11.06
CA HIS A 277 -1.45 28.30 12.23
C HIS A 277 -0.66 27.83 13.48
N GLN A 278 -0.57 26.52 13.70
CA GLN A 278 0.21 25.92 14.78
C GLN A 278 1.72 26.24 14.64
N ASP A 279 2.28 26.07 13.43
CA ASP A 279 3.69 26.35 13.16
C ASP A 279 4.07 27.82 13.38
N LEU A 280 3.17 28.74 13.03
CA LEU A 280 3.37 30.18 13.22
C LEU A 280 3.42 30.56 14.71
N ALA A 281 2.72 29.84 15.56
CA ALA A 281 2.73 30.02 17.00
C ALA A 281 3.89 29.29 17.71
N ALA A 282 4.56 28.36 17.04
CA ALA A 282 5.61 27.52 17.63
C ALA A 282 6.92 28.31 17.86
N PRO A 283 7.43 28.42 19.12
CA PRO A 283 8.64 29.18 19.42
C PRO A 283 9.90 28.67 18.71
N GLU A 284 9.99 27.35 18.49
CA GLU A 284 11.08 26.70 17.76
C GLU A 284 11.16 27.09 16.28
N LEU A 285 10.04 27.49 15.68
CA LEU A 285 9.94 27.90 14.29
C LEU A 285 10.01 29.45 14.10
N ARG A 286 10.30 30.21 15.14
CA ARG A 286 10.38 31.68 15.11
C ARG A 286 11.37 32.23 14.07
N ARG A 287 12.44 31.46 13.77
CA ARG A 287 13.46 31.83 12.78
C ARG A 287 13.04 31.60 11.33
N HIS A 288 11.99 30.81 11.10
CA HIS A 288 11.48 30.56 9.76
C HIS A 288 10.60 31.71 9.29
N THR A 289 10.70 32.07 8.02
CA THR A 289 9.81 33.11 7.45
C THR A 289 8.38 32.60 7.33
N VAL A 290 7.39 33.50 7.30
CA VAL A 290 5.99 33.13 7.04
C VAL A 290 5.87 32.38 5.69
N GLN A 291 6.63 32.82 4.69
CA GLN A 291 6.67 32.18 3.37
C GLN A 291 7.23 30.76 3.44
N SER A 292 8.31 30.52 4.20
CA SER A 292 8.88 29.17 4.33
C SER A 292 7.95 28.21 5.06
N ILE A 293 7.19 28.70 6.07
CA ILE A 293 6.16 27.90 6.76
C ILE A 293 5.00 27.57 5.79
N ALA A 294 4.52 28.55 5.00
CA ALA A 294 3.51 28.30 4.00
C ALA A 294 3.94 27.25 2.97
N ALA A 295 5.18 27.37 2.46
CA ALA A 295 5.73 26.39 1.50
C ALA A 295 5.83 24.98 2.10
N ARG A 296 6.32 24.83 3.33
CA ARG A 296 6.36 23.52 4.05
C ARG A 296 5.00 22.90 4.25
N ARG A 297 3.93 23.67 4.20
CA ARG A 297 2.53 23.20 4.27
C ARG A 297 1.84 23.12 2.92
N GLY A 298 2.64 23.06 1.82
CA GLY A 298 2.13 22.82 0.48
C GLY A 298 1.45 24.02 -0.20
N PHE A 299 1.67 25.25 0.28
CA PHE A 299 1.21 26.46 -0.42
C PHE A 299 2.26 26.91 -1.42
N THR A 300 1.89 26.96 -2.70
CA THR A 300 2.76 27.41 -3.79
C THR A 300 2.83 28.94 -3.93
N SER A 301 1.87 29.68 -3.32
CA SER A 301 1.78 31.14 -3.39
C SER A 301 1.61 31.75 -1.99
N ALA A 302 2.55 32.62 -1.60
CA ALA A 302 2.49 33.36 -0.35
C ALA A 302 1.27 34.30 -0.25
N THR A 303 0.88 34.89 -1.39
CA THR A 303 -0.29 35.79 -1.47
C THR A 303 -1.59 35.00 -1.28
N ALA A 304 -1.71 33.83 -1.94
CA ALA A 304 -2.85 32.94 -1.79
C ALA A 304 -2.96 32.41 -0.35
N PHE A 305 -1.83 32.06 0.26
CA PHE A 305 -1.77 31.65 1.66
C PHE A 305 -2.24 32.75 2.60
N SER A 306 -1.72 33.98 2.48
CA SER A 306 -2.06 35.10 3.37
C SER A 306 -3.55 35.46 3.29
N ARG A 307 -4.13 35.42 2.08
CA ARG A 307 -5.55 35.63 1.88
C ARG A 307 -6.39 34.53 2.54
N ALA A 308 -6.04 33.27 2.28
CA ALA A 308 -6.71 32.10 2.84
C ALA A 308 -6.63 32.06 4.37
N PHE A 309 -5.49 32.41 4.94
CA PHE A 309 -5.28 32.45 6.37
C PHE A 309 -6.13 33.55 7.04
N ARG A 310 -6.14 34.76 6.46
CA ARG A 310 -6.99 35.85 6.95
C ARG A 310 -8.48 35.55 6.86
N GLU A 311 -8.90 34.91 5.79
CA GLU A 311 -10.26 34.43 5.60
C GLU A 311 -10.67 33.43 6.70
N ALA A 312 -9.77 32.48 7.04
CA ALA A 312 -10.03 31.43 8.02
C ALA A 312 -9.94 31.90 9.48
N TYR A 313 -9.04 32.84 9.79
CA TYR A 313 -8.71 33.20 11.19
C TYR A 313 -8.93 34.68 11.52
N GLY A 314 -9.34 35.50 10.57
CA GLY A 314 -9.63 36.95 10.78
C GLY A 314 -8.40 37.86 10.88
N VAL A 315 -7.19 37.25 11.03
CA VAL A 315 -5.91 37.98 11.19
C VAL A 315 -4.91 37.54 10.14
N THR A 316 -3.90 38.39 9.87
CA THR A 316 -2.83 37.98 8.97
C THR A 316 -1.87 37.00 9.63
N PRO A 317 -1.16 36.14 8.85
CA PRO A 317 -0.14 35.22 9.40
C PRO A 317 0.92 35.92 10.23
N THR A 318 1.32 37.14 9.86
CA THR A 318 2.33 37.95 10.58
C THR A 318 1.80 38.46 11.91
N GLN A 319 0.55 38.94 11.94
CA GLN A 319 -0.11 39.38 13.18
C GLN A 319 -0.27 38.20 14.15
N HIS A 320 -0.80 37.08 13.68
CA HIS A 320 -0.96 35.87 14.48
C HIS A 320 0.37 35.41 15.11
N ARG A 321 1.44 35.39 14.32
CA ARG A 321 2.78 35.07 14.84
C ARG A 321 3.23 36.03 15.93
N HIS A 322 3.07 37.33 15.71
CA HIS A 322 3.51 38.36 16.67
C HIS A 322 2.77 38.21 18.01
N GLU A 323 1.47 38.04 17.97
CA GLU A 323 0.61 37.83 19.13
C GLU A 323 0.94 36.53 19.88
N ALA A 324 1.10 35.42 19.16
CA ALA A 324 1.41 34.12 19.76
C ALA A 324 2.79 34.13 20.45
N LEU A 325 3.81 34.72 19.83
CA LEU A 325 5.18 34.78 20.41
C LEU A 325 5.30 35.82 21.53
N ALA A 326 4.47 36.87 21.52
CA ALA A 326 4.43 37.86 22.62
C ALA A 326 3.77 37.26 23.88
N ASN A 327 2.83 36.34 23.73
CA ASN A 327 2.10 35.68 24.82
C ASN A 327 2.80 34.43 25.38
N THR A 328 3.96 34.03 24.84
CA THR A 328 4.73 32.88 25.36
C THR A 328 5.55 33.39 26.56
N PRO A 329 5.29 32.95 27.82
CA PRO A 329 6.09 33.35 28.98
C PRO A 329 7.53 32.89 28.75
N ALA A 330 8.47 33.83 28.92
CA ALA A 330 9.90 33.55 28.88
C ALA A 330 10.21 32.47 29.95
N GLN A 331 10.49 31.25 29.50
CA GLN A 331 11.07 30.24 30.38
C GLN A 331 12.44 30.79 30.82
N ASN A 332 12.53 31.23 32.07
CA ASN A 332 13.77 31.55 32.75
C ASN A 332 14.64 30.29 32.72
N VAL A 333 15.57 30.23 31.79
CA VAL A 333 16.69 29.31 31.85
C VAL A 333 17.61 29.89 32.94
N GLU A 334 17.41 29.43 34.17
CA GLU A 334 18.35 29.66 35.28
C GLU A 334 19.72 29.08 34.82
N PRO A 335 20.80 29.89 34.81
CA PRO A 335 22.08 29.36 34.38
C PRO A 335 22.53 28.29 35.39
N ALA A 336 22.81 27.11 34.93
CA ALA A 336 23.31 25.97 35.67
C ALA A 336 24.52 26.45 36.54
N ARG A 337 24.33 26.46 37.86
CA ARG A 337 25.42 26.67 38.84
C ARG A 337 26.45 25.57 38.63
N THR A 338 27.62 25.95 38.17
CA THR A 338 28.82 25.11 38.12
C THR A 338 29.09 24.54 39.52
N PRO A 339 29.21 23.22 39.70
CA PRO A 339 29.57 22.65 40.99
C PRO A 339 31.01 23.05 41.34
N ARG A 340 31.20 23.72 42.51
CA ARG A 340 32.49 24.00 43.09
C ARG A 340 33.22 22.69 43.40
N THR A 341 34.36 22.49 42.79
CA THR A 341 35.30 21.41 43.13
C THR A 341 35.77 21.54 44.58
N PRO A 342 35.71 20.51 45.42
CA PRO A 342 36.28 20.55 46.78
C PRO A 342 37.81 20.54 46.73
N ARG A 343 38.40 21.42 47.49
CA ARG A 343 39.86 21.57 47.72
C ARG A 343 40.39 20.35 48.50
N PRO A 344 41.51 19.71 48.09
CA PRO A 344 42.06 18.57 48.81
C PRO A 344 42.64 19.02 50.17
N PRO A 345 42.61 18.15 51.23
CA PRO A 345 43.18 18.45 52.52
C PRO A 345 44.70 18.46 52.46
N ALA A 346 45.32 19.40 53.24
CA ALA A 346 46.76 19.47 53.46
C ALA A 346 47.22 18.27 54.29
N ALA A 347 48.25 17.59 53.79
CA ALA A 347 48.98 16.56 54.57
C ALA A 347 49.90 17.14 55.62
N PRO A 348 50.16 16.35 56.67
CA PRO A 348 50.96 16.81 57.88
C PRO A 348 52.42 16.97 57.60
#